data_1a6a83bb873e4e4640b3df410f734630
#
_entry.id   1a6a83bb873e4e4640b3df410f734630
#
_cell.length_a   1.000
_cell.length_b   1.000
_cell.length_c   1.000
_cell.angle_alpha   90.00
_cell.angle_beta   90.00
_cell.angle_gamma   90.00
#
_symmetry.space_group_name_H-M   'P 1'
#
loop_
_entity.id
_entity.type
_entity.pdbx_description
1 polymer ?
#
loop_
_entity_poly.entity_id
_entity_poly.type
_entity_poly.pdbx_seq_one_letter_code
_entity_poly.pdbx_strand_id
1 'polypeptide(L)'
;FLVLENKTKQTTALFQIGRLHGYEGYTAKDVVAPVMVSRQIGVENFILTNSSGSLDPTYRPGDVMIIRDHVNFTGNNPLVGQNPIHPQTREPLGPRFPDLRTLYNSELSRKLSSHCEQNKLTVRHGTYLGVLGPSFETPAEVKLFSSWGLGAVGMSTVWEAISLAHSGATVAGLSLISNVGCGLDGDSAPLDHHAILKTSKQAAAKIIRSILA
;
A
#
# COMPACT_ATOMS: atom_id res chain seq x y z
N PHE A 1 10.09 14.00 4.19
CA PHE A 1 8.67 14.34 4.46
C PHE A 1 8.35 15.74 4.00
N LEU A 2 7.10 15.97 3.53
CA LEU A 2 6.50 17.28 3.31
C LEU A 2 5.30 17.44 4.25
N VAL A 3 5.15 18.64 4.81
CA VAL A 3 3.98 19.00 5.61
C VAL A 3 3.11 19.94 4.79
N LEU A 4 1.86 19.59 4.61
CA LEU A 4 0.86 20.42 3.93
C LEU A 4 -0.26 20.79 4.92
N GLU A 5 -0.54 22.07 5.04
CA GLU A 5 -1.62 22.58 5.88
C GLU A 5 -2.81 23.03 5.01
N ASN A 6 -3.98 22.50 5.31
CA ASN A 6 -5.23 23.02 4.77
C ASN A 6 -5.85 23.96 5.80
N LYS A 7 -5.64 25.27 5.60
CA LYS A 7 -6.13 26.31 6.52
C LYS A 7 -7.67 26.39 6.59
N THR A 8 -8.37 26.02 5.51
CA THR A 8 -9.83 26.04 5.46
C THR A 8 -10.43 24.89 6.25
N LYS A 9 -9.85 23.69 6.14
CA LYS A 9 -10.31 22.48 6.85
C LYS A 9 -9.65 22.30 8.22
N GLN A 10 -8.67 23.14 8.56
CA GLN A 10 -7.84 23.03 9.77
C GLN A 10 -7.20 21.64 9.92
N THR A 11 -6.73 21.08 8.80
CA THR A 11 -6.11 19.77 8.76
C THR A 11 -4.67 19.87 8.28
N THR A 12 -3.82 19.03 8.84
CA THR A 12 -2.41 18.89 8.44
C THR A 12 -2.19 17.52 7.86
N ALA A 13 -1.55 17.44 6.71
CA ALA A 13 -1.16 16.18 6.09
C ALA A 13 0.37 16.08 6.05
N LEU A 14 0.90 14.95 6.48
CA LEU A 14 2.31 14.59 6.40
C LEU A 14 2.52 13.64 5.22
N PHE A 15 3.25 14.09 4.20
CA PHE A 15 3.59 13.27 3.04
C PHE A 15 4.98 12.67 3.17
N GLN A 16 5.06 11.35 3.19
CA GLN A 16 6.32 10.64 3.03
C GLN A 16 6.65 10.55 1.54
N ILE A 17 7.74 11.19 1.12
CA ILE A 17 8.24 11.14 -0.25
C ILE A 17 9.26 10.01 -0.34
N GLY A 18 8.94 9.00 -1.15
CA GLY A 18 9.73 7.76 -1.24
C GLY A 18 9.40 6.77 -0.14
N ARG A 19 10.01 5.60 -0.23
CA ARG A 19 9.79 4.47 0.66
C ARG A 19 11.06 3.62 0.70
N LEU A 20 11.32 2.98 1.84
CA LEU A 20 12.29 1.90 1.97
C LEU A 20 11.63 0.58 1.58
N HIS A 21 12.36 -0.30 0.90
CA HIS A 21 11.83 -1.59 0.47
C HIS A 21 12.71 -2.75 0.99
N GLY A 22 12.07 -3.88 1.26
CA GLY A 22 12.78 -5.08 1.68
C GLY A 22 13.78 -5.61 0.64
N TYR A 23 13.45 -5.46 -0.66
CA TYR A 23 14.37 -5.87 -1.73
C TYR A 23 15.64 -5.01 -1.84
N GLU A 24 15.69 -3.85 -1.20
CA GLU A 24 16.90 -3.02 -1.09
C GLU A 24 17.86 -3.51 0.01
N GLY A 25 17.47 -4.57 0.75
CA GLY A 25 18.25 -5.14 1.85
C GLY A 25 17.85 -4.62 3.23
N TYR A 26 16.86 -3.75 3.32
CA TYR A 26 16.33 -3.28 4.61
C TYR A 26 15.54 -4.38 5.33
N THR A 27 15.68 -4.44 6.65
CA THR A 27 14.84 -5.31 7.46
C THR A 27 13.39 -4.81 7.51
N ALA A 28 12.46 -5.68 7.85
CA ALA A 28 11.05 -5.25 8.02
C ALA A 28 10.90 -4.12 9.05
N LYS A 29 11.76 -4.08 10.08
CA LYS A 29 11.79 -2.99 11.08
C LYS A 29 12.27 -1.67 10.49
N ASP A 30 13.27 -1.69 9.62
CA ASP A 30 13.76 -0.48 8.93
C ASP A 30 12.68 0.09 8.01
N VAL A 31 12.02 -0.79 7.24
CA VAL A 31 10.97 -0.40 6.30
C VAL A 31 9.81 0.30 6.99
N VAL A 32 9.40 -0.16 8.17
CA VAL A 32 8.26 0.42 8.90
C VAL A 32 8.64 1.61 9.77
N ALA A 33 9.93 1.88 10.00
CA ALA A 33 10.37 2.96 10.88
C ALA A 33 9.78 4.33 10.50
N PRO A 34 9.73 4.77 9.23
CA PRO A 34 9.16 6.06 8.87
C PRO A 34 7.68 6.22 9.27
N VAL A 35 6.83 5.20 9.02
CA VAL A 35 5.40 5.26 9.39
C VAL A 35 5.22 5.17 10.90
N MET A 36 6.08 4.43 11.60
CA MET A 36 6.02 4.35 13.05
C MET A 36 6.46 5.65 13.74
N VAL A 37 7.46 6.35 13.20
CA VAL A 37 7.81 7.71 13.65
C VAL A 37 6.65 8.67 13.42
N SER A 38 6.02 8.63 12.25
CA SER A 38 4.82 9.44 11.97
C SER A 38 3.69 9.15 12.97
N ARG A 39 3.48 7.88 13.33
CA ARG A 39 2.51 7.48 14.35
C ARG A 39 2.84 8.06 15.73
N GLN A 40 4.12 8.05 16.12
CA GLN A 40 4.58 8.57 17.43
C GLN A 40 4.45 10.09 17.56
N ILE A 41 4.55 10.84 16.48
CA ILE A 41 4.32 12.30 16.50
C ILE A 41 2.84 12.69 16.38
N GLY A 42 1.91 11.71 16.46
CA GLY A 42 0.48 11.95 16.59
C GLY A 42 -0.32 11.77 15.30
N VAL A 43 0.26 11.25 14.21
CA VAL A 43 -0.54 10.90 13.03
C VAL A 43 -1.39 9.68 13.33
N GLU A 44 -2.70 9.78 13.15
CA GLU A 44 -3.67 8.71 13.45
C GLU A 44 -4.21 8.03 12.19
N ASN A 45 -4.37 8.78 11.10
CA ASN A 45 -4.95 8.29 9.86
C ASN A 45 -3.87 8.17 8.79
N PHE A 46 -3.76 7.01 8.18
CA PHE A 46 -2.74 6.71 7.17
C PHE A 46 -3.38 6.25 5.86
N ILE A 47 -2.96 6.86 4.76
CA ILE A 47 -3.27 6.40 3.41
C ILE A 47 -1.97 5.89 2.80
N LEU A 48 -1.85 4.57 2.68
CA LEU A 48 -0.70 3.92 2.05
C LEU A 48 -0.94 3.84 0.55
N THR A 49 0.01 4.31 -0.24
CA THR A 49 -0.06 4.27 -1.70
C THR A 49 1.08 3.47 -2.28
N ASN A 50 0.84 2.75 -3.35
CA ASN A 50 1.88 2.03 -4.09
C ASN A 50 1.53 1.96 -5.59
N SER A 51 2.46 1.41 -6.37
CA SER A 51 2.27 0.98 -7.75
C SER A 51 2.42 -0.53 -7.81
N SER A 52 1.60 -1.21 -8.60
CA SER A 52 1.52 -2.67 -8.61
C SER A 52 1.19 -3.23 -9.99
N GLY A 53 1.53 -4.50 -10.22
CA GLY A 53 1.03 -5.28 -11.33
C GLY A 53 -0.37 -5.84 -11.04
N SER A 54 -1.25 -5.87 -12.04
CA SER A 54 -2.56 -6.51 -11.88
C SER A 54 -2.45 -8.03 -11.88
N LEU A 55 -3.21 -8.67 -10.99
CA LEU A 55 -3.49 -10.10 -10.99
C LEU A 55 -4.91 -10.41 -11.49
N ASP A 56 -5.74 -9.38 -11.68
CA ASP A 56 -7.07 -9.47 -12.25
C ASP A 56 -7.03 -9.08 -13.73
N PRO A 57 -7.44 -9.96 -14.67
CA PRO A 57 -7.39 -9.67 -16.11
C PRO A 57 -8.32 -8.54 -16.56
N THR A 58 -9.23 -8.08 -15.70
CA THR A 58 -10.13 -6.95 -15.99
C THR A 58 -9.55 -5.60 -15.67
N TYR A 59 -8.47 -5.53 -14.86
CA TYR A 59 -7.82 -4.27 -14.50
C TYR A 59 -6.91 -3.79 -15.63
N ARG A 60 -6.74 -2.49 -15.73
CA ARG A 60 -5.92 -1.85 -16.78
C ARG A 60 -4.92 -0.88 -16.17
N PRO A 61 -3.77 -0.65 -16.80
CA PRO A 61 -2.84 0.39 -16.40
C PRO A 61 -3.53 1.75 -16.29
N GLY A 62 -3.36 2.41 -15.15
CA GLY A 62 -4.06 3.66 -14.79
C GLY A 62 -5.29 3.47 -13.90
N ASP A 63 -5.82 2.27 -13.75
CA ASP A 63 -6.83 1.97 -12.73
C ASP A 63 -6.23 2.14 -11.33
N VAL A 64 -7.05 2.52 -10.37
CA VAL A 64 -6.65 2.55 -8.95
C VAL A 64 -7.44 1.50 -8.18
N MET A 65 -6.74 0.63 -7.45
CA MET A 65 -7.37 -0.36 -6.59
C MET A 65 -7.35 0.12 -5.14
N ILE A 66 -8.52 0.27 -4.54
CA ILE A 66 -8.67 0.44 -3.10
C ILE A 66 -8.42 -0.93 -2.45
N ILE A 67 -7.41 -0.99 -1.60
CA ILE A 67 -7.02 -2.22 -0.92
C ILE A 67 -8.04 -2.51 0.19
N ARG A 68 -8.74 -3.63 0.09
CA ARG A 68 -9.69 -4.10 1.11
C ARG A 68 -9.07 -5.09 2.08
N ASP A 69 -8.07 -5.81 1.61
CA ASP A 69 -7.33 -6.81 2.37
C ASP A 69 -5.97 -7.06 1.72
N HIS A 70 -5.10 -7.81 2.39
CA HIS A 70 -3.84 -8.21 1.81
C HIS A 70 -3.44 -9.65 2.16
N VAL A 71 -2.60 -10.22 1.31
CA VAL A 71 -1.83 -11.42 1.60
C VAL A 71 -0.37 -11.01 1.79
N ASN A 72 0.19 -11.26 2.97
CA ASN A 72 1.62 -11.08 3.21
C ASN A 72 2.39 -12.34 2.76
N PHE A 73 2.92 -12.29 1.55
CA PHE A 73 3.70 -13.38 0.95
C PHE A 73 5.21 -13.05 0.88
N THR A 74 5.66 -12.12 1.73
CA THR A 74 7.06 -11.64 1.78
C THR A 74 8.00 -12.61 2.50
N GLY A 75 7.48 -13.63 3.18
CA GLY A 75 8.26 -14.52 4.05
C GLY A 75 8.68 -13.86 5.37
N ASN A 76 8.25 -12.63 5.66
CA ASN A 76 8.62 -11.90 6.88
C ASN A 76 7.42 -11.12 7.46
N ASN A 77 7.57 -10.70 8.74
CA ASN A 77 6.56 -9.89 9.43
C ASN A 77 7.28 -8.90 10.38
N PRO A 78 6.95 -7.60 10.35
CA PRO A 78 7.62 -6.58 11.16
C PRO A 78 7.45 -6.79 12.68
N LEU A 79 6.48 -7.57 13.11
CA LEU A 79 6.22 -7.88 14.53
C LEU A 79 6.97 -9.11 15.05
N VAL A 80 7.81 -9.74 14.23
CA VAL A 80 8.67 -10.84 14.67
C VAL A 80 9.70 -10.34 15.69
N GLY A 81 9.87 -11.08 16.78
CA GLY A 81 10.74 -10.73 17.91
C GLY A 81 9.96 -10.16 19.09
N GLN A 82 10.59 -9.26 19.83
CA GLN A 82 9.97 -8.61 20.99
C GLN A 82 8.83 -7.69 20.54
N ASN A 83 7.76 -7.63 21.36
CA ASN A 83 6.65 -6.72 21.08
C ASN A 83 7.15 -5.27 21.11
N PRO A 84 6.90 -4.45 20.09
CA PRO A 84 7.31 -3.05 20.06
C PRO A 84 6.74 -2.28 21.25
N ILE A 85 7.58 -1.47 21.87
CA ILE A 85 7.22 -0.65 23.03
C ILE A 85 7.35 0.85 22.71
N HIS A 86 6.55 1.66 23.37
CA HIS A 86 6.65 3.10 23.28
C HIS A 86 7.97 3.56 23.94
N PRO A 87 8.78 4.40 23.29
CA PRO A 87 10.13 4.73 23.78
C PRO A 87 10.14 5.46 25.13
N GLN A 88 9.12 6.28 25.42
CA GLN A 88 9.04 7.08 26.64
C GLN A 88 8.26 6.36 27.74
N THR A 89 7.06 5.83 27.46
CA THR A 89 6.21 5.18 28.47
C THR A 89 6.63 3.75 28.78
N ARG A 90 7.40 3.12 27.90
CA ARG A 90 7.82 1.70 27.95
C ARG A 90 6.67 0.70 27.85
N GLU A 91 5.44 1.18 27.61
CA GLU A 91 4.28 0.34 27.39
C GLU A 91 4.30 -0.28 25.98
N PRO A 92 3.70 -1.46 25.76
CA PRO A 92 3.53 -2.03 24.43
C PRO A 92 2.76 -1.07 23.50
N LEU A 93 3.22 -0.92 22.26
CA LEU A 93 2.52 -0.12 21.24
C LEU A 93 1.19 -0.73 20.80
N GLY A 94 1.02 -2.03 21.04
CA GLY A 94 -0.20 -2.76 20.71
C GLY A 94 -0.15 -4.20 21.25
N PRO A 95 -1.18 -5.00 21.01
CA PRO A 95 -1.26 -6.37 21.49
C PRO A 95 -0.19 -7.25 20.81
N ARG A 96 0.33 -8.24 21.54
CA ARG A 96 1.33 -9.17 20.99
C ARG A 96 0.84 -9.89 19.72
N PHE A 97 -0.45 -10.16 19.65
CA PHE A 97 -1.14 -10.81 18.53
C PHE A 97 -2.29 -9.90 18.06
N PRO A 98 -2.02 -8.95 17.12
CA PRO A 98 -3.04 -8.03 16.64
C PRO A 98 -4.07 -8.76 15.76
N ASP A 99 -5.33 -8.37 15.91
CA ASP A 99 -6.40 -8.77 15.00
C ASP A 99 -6.38 -7.86 13.76
N LEU A 100 -6.20 -8.45 12.59
CA LEU A 100 -6.10 -7.72 11.32
C LEU A 100 -7.39 -7.76 10.48
N ARG A 101 -8.49 -8.34 11.00
CA ARG A 101 -9.76 -8.45 10.25
C ARG A 101 -10.31 -7.13 9.76
N THR A 102 -10.04 -6.04 10.47
CA THR A 102 -10.48 -4.68 10.15
C THR A 102 -9.32 -3.72 9.89
N LEU A 103 -8.17 -4.25 9.44
CA LEU A 103 -6.97 -3.47 9.22
C LEU A 103 -7.23 -2.30 8.29
N TYR A 104 -7.84 -2.56 7.12
CA TYR A 104 -8.21 -1.49 6.19
C TYR A 104 -9.56 -0.91 6.59
N ASN A 105 -9.55 0.31 7.10
CA ASN A 105 -10.75 0.99 7.61
C ASN A 105 -11.76 1.22 6.48
N SER A 106 -12.97 0.70 6.66
CA SER A 106 -14.01 0.73 5.62
C SER A 106 -14.52 2.15 5.32
N GLU A 107 -14.62 3.02 6.33
CA GLU A 107 -15.08 4.40 6.14
C GLU A 107 -14.04 5.23 5.40
N LEU A 108 -12.76 5.18 5.83
CA LEU A 108 -11.66 5.88 5.16
C LEU A 108 -11.48 5.37 3.73
N SER A 109 -11.57 4.07 3.51
CA SER A 109 -11.49 3.45 2.18
C SER A 109 -12.64 3.88 1.28
N ARG A 110 -13.86 4.00 1.80
CA ARG A 110 -15.04 4.47 1.05
C ARG A 110 -14.89 5.95 0.65
N LYS A 111 -14.43 6.80 1.57
CA LYS A 111 -14.14 8.22 1.27
C LYS A 111 -13.10 8.34 0.17
N LEU A 112 -11.98 7.60 0.29
CA LEU A 112 -10.92 7.58 -0.71
C LEU A 112 -11.42 7.11 -2.08
N SER A 113 -12.25 6.05 -2.15
CA SER A 113 -12.89 5.56 -3.37
C SER A 113 -13.71 6.67 -4.05
N SER A 114 -14.61 7.30 -3.29
CA SER A 114 -15.47 8.38 -3.80
C SER A 114 -14.66 9.56 -4.35
N HIS A 115 -13.59 9.98 -3.66
CA HIS A 115 -12.75 11.06 -4.14
C HIS A 115 -11.96 10.67 -5.40
N CYS A 116 -11.52 9.42 -5.51
CA CYS A 116 -10.90 8.91 -6.73
C CYS A 116 -11.87 8.98 -7.94
N GLU A 117 -13.11 8.55 -7.76
CA GLU A 117 -14.16 8.61 -8.79
C GLU A 117 -14.47 10.06 -9.20
N GLN A 118 -14.58 10.98 -8.25
CA GLN A 118 -14.78 12.42 -8.50
C GLN A 118 -13.62 13.02 -9.32
N ASN A 119 -12.41 12.53 -9.12
CA ASN A 119 -11.22 12.91 -9.89
C ASN A 119 -11.06 12.13 -11.21
N LYS A 120 -12.11 11.41 -11.65
CA LYS A 120 -12.15 10.66 -12.90
C LYS A 120 -11.06 9.58 -12.99
N LEU A 121 -10.82 8.89 -11.88
CA LEU A 121 -10.04 7.66 -11.83
C LEU A 121 -10.99 6.46 -11.92
N THR A 122 -10.59 5.44 -12.64
CA THR A 122 -11.30 4.16 -12.64
C THR A 122 -10.95 3.41 -11.36
N VAL A 123 -11.93 3.22 -10.49
CA VAL A 123 -11.73 2.60 -9.18
C VAL A 123 -12.04 1.12 -9.24
N ARG A 124 -11.14 0.33 -8.68
CA ARG A 124 -11.26 -1.11 -8.43
C ARG A 124 -11.19 -1.37 -6.94
N HIS A 125 -11.59 -2.55 -6.53
CA HIS A 125 -11.48 -3.00 -5.15
C HIS A 125 -10.94 -4.42 -5.13
N GLY A 126 -9.96 -4.70 -4.27
CA GLY A 126 -9.36 -6.03 -4.26
C GLY A 126 -8.43 -6.29 -3.10
N THR A 127 -7.91 -7.51 -3.09
CA THR A 127 -6.87 -7.96 -2.18
C THR A 127 -5.50 -7.74 -2.81
N TYR A 128 -4.60 -7.11 -2.05
CA TYR A 128 -3.22 -6.85 -2.47
C TYR A 128 -2.30 -7.99 -2.01
N LEU A 129 -1.48 -8.49 -2.91
CA LEU A 129 -0.41 -9.45 -2.60
C LEU A 129 0.90 -8.71 -2.37
N GLY A 130 1.44 -8.80 -1.16
CA GLY A 130 2.78 -8.30 -0.87
C GLY A 130 3.82 -9.39 -1.02
N VAL A 131 4.75 -9.22 -1.96
CA VAL A 131 5.92 -10.08 -2.16
C VAL A 131 7.20 -9.34 -1.81
N LEU A 132 8.33 -10.03 -1.66
CA LEU A 132 9.60 -9.39 -1.33
C LEU A 132 10.24 -8.74 -2.58
N GLY A 133 10.20 -9.38 -3.72
CA GLY A 133 10.99 -9.01 -4.88
C GLY A 133 12.48 -9.39 -4.71
N PRO A 134 13.43 -8.80 -5.48
CA PRO A 134 13.26 -7.72 -6.47
C PRO A 134 12.80 -8.19 -7.86
N SER A 135 12.76 -9.51 -8.12
CA SER A 135 12.28 -10.02 -9.41
C SER A 135 10.77 -9.81 -9.55
N PHE A 136 10.31 -9.50 -10.75
CA PHE A 136 8.90 -9.61 -11.08
C PHE A 136 8.48 -11.08 -11.09
N GLU A 137 7.18 -11.30 -10.98
CA GLU A 137 6.58 -12.62 -10.93
C GLU A 137 6.75 -13.35 -12.27
N THR A 138 6.98 -14.66 -12.19
CA THR A 138 6.93 -15.55 -13.35
C THR A 138 5.50 -15.75 -13.84
N PRO A 139 5.26 -16.15 -15.10
CA PRO A 139 3.91 -16.48 -15.59
C PRO A 139 3.19 -17.53 -14.74
N ALA A 140 3.93 -18.49 -14.16
CA ALA A 140 3.37 -19.51 -13.28
C ALA A 140 2.87 -18.92 -11.96
N GLU A 141 3.64 -18.01 -11.36
CA GLU A 141 3.26 -17.29 -10.13
C GLU A 141 2.05 -16.38 -10.40
N VAL A 142 2.05 -15.63 -11.49
CA VAL A 142 0.92 -14.76 -11.87
C VAL A 142 -0.36 -15.61 -12.03
N LYS A 143 -0.29 -16.74 -12.73
CA LYS A 143 -1.42 -17.66 -12.91
C LYS A 143 -1.93 -18.21 -11.57
N LEU A 144 -1.01 -18.59 -10.67
CA LEU A 144 -1.35 -19.08 -9.34
C LEU A 144 -2.05 -17.98 -8.53
N PHE A 145 -1.46 -16.80 -8.43
CA PHE A 145 -1.98 -15.69 -7.63
C PHE A 145 -3.31 -15.15 -8.17
N SER A 146 -3.45 -15.09 -9.48
CA SER A 146 -4.74 -14.77 -10.15
C SER A 146 -5.82 -15.79 -9.79
N SER A 147 -5.49 -17.08 -9.71
CA SER A 147 -6.44 -18.14 -9.33
C SER A 147 -6.93 -18.03 -7.88
N TRP A 148 -6.19 -17.32 -7.00
CA TRP A 148 -6.62 -17.01 -5.65
C TRP A 148 -7.61 -15.82 -5.57
N GLY A 149 -7.93 -15.19 -6.70
CA GLY A 149 -8.83 -14.04 -6.75
C GLY A 149 -8.18 -12.75 -6.23
N LEU A 150 -6.85 -12.64 -6.30
CA LEU A 150 -6.12 -11.45 -5.88
C LEU A 150 -6.19 -10.37 -6.97
N GLY A 151 -6.26 -9.09 -6.55
CA GLY A 151 -6.40 -7.97 -7.48
C GLY A 151 -5.08 -7.44 -8.02
N ALA A 152 -4.06 -7.37 -7.18
CA ALA A 152 -2.76 -6.78 -7.55
C ALA A 152 -1.61 -7.34 -6.73
N VAL A 153 -0.39 -7.26 -7.27
CA VAL A 153 0.85 -7.69 -6.62
C VAL A 153 1.89 -6.57 -6.62
N GLY A 154 2.63 -6.46 -5.51
CA GLY A 154 3.76 -5.53 -5.42
C GLY A 154 4.66 -5.80 -4.21
N MET A 155 5.70 -5.00 -4.07
CA MET A 155 6.84 -5.28 -3.19
C MET A 155 6.91 -4.32 -1.99
N SER A 156 5.75 -3.89 -1.45
CA SER A 156 5.68 -2.88 -0.38
C SER A 156 4.40 -2.99 0.43
N THR A 157 4.12 -1.98 1.29
CA THR A 157 2.81 -1.69 1.90
C THR A 157 2.39 -2.63 3.02
N VAL A 158 2.51 -3.95 2.88
CA VAL A 158 1.95 -4.91 3.84
C VAL A 158 2.61 -4.82 5.21
N TRP A 159 3.93 -4.62 5.29
CA TRP A 159 4.63 -4.47 6.56
C TRP A 159 4.23 -3.17 7.28
N GLU A 160 4.10 -2.08 6.53
CA GLU A 160 3.65 -0.79 7.07
C GLU A 160 2.21 -0.90 7.57
N ALA A 161 1.31 -1.50 6.79
CA ALA A 161 -0.08 -1.71 7.18
C ALA A 161 -0.20 -2.55 8.47
N ILE A 162 0.56 -3.66 8.58
CA ILE A 162 0.59 -4.51 9.77
C ILE A 162 1.06 -3.71 10.99
N SER A 163 2.16 -2.95 10.87
CA SER A 163 2.73 -2.19 11.99
C SER A 163 1.81 -1.04 12.43
N LEU A 164 1.17 -0.36 11.49
CA LEU A 164 0.21 0.70 11.79
C LEU A 164 -1.04 0.14 12.49
N ALA A 165 -1.60 -0.97 12.00
CA ALA A 165 -2.73 -1.64 12.65
C ALA A 165 -2.37 -2.11 14.07
N HIS A 166 -1.17 -2.68 14.26
CA HIS A 166 -0.66 -3.05 15.58
C HIS A 166 -0.64 -1.87 16.55
N SER A 167 -0.28 -0.67 16.09
CA SER A 167 -0.23 0.56 16.89
C SER A 167 -1.59 1.28 17.02
N GLY A 168 -2.68 0.70 16.54
CA GLY A 168 -4.03 1.26 16.63
C GLY A 168 -4.29 2.42 15.64
N ALA A 169 -3.50 2.57 14.59
CA ALA A 169 -3.74 3.58 13.56
C ALA A 169 -4.90 3.18 12.64
N THR A 170 -5.58 4.19 12.10
CA THR A 170 -6.57 4.00 11.03
C THR A 170 -5.88 3.96 9.67
N VAL A 171 -6.06 2.87 8.92
CA VAL A 171 -5.32 2.65 7.67
C VAL A 171 -6.28 2.49 6.49
N ALA A 172 -5.98 3.14 5.38
CA ALA A 172 -6.51 2.82 4.06
C ALA A 172 -5.36 2.60 3.08
N GLY A 173 -5.59 1.82 2.04
CA GLY A 173 -4.61 1.53 1.01
C GLY A 173 -5.14 1.81 -0.39
N LEU A 174 -4.29 2.38 -1.24
CA LEU A 174 -4.55 2.63 -2.65
C LEU A 174 -3.36 2.09 -3.47
N SER A 175 -3.66 1.23 -4.43
CA SER A 175 -2.68 0.70 -5.36
C SER A 175 -2.97 1.21 -6.77
N LEU A 176 -2.01 1.87 -7.40
CA LEU A 176 -2.09 2.22 -8.81
C LEU A 176 -1.67 1.01 -9.65
N ILE A 177 -2.55 0.56 -10.51
CA ILE A 177 -2.20 -0.48 -11.50
C ILE A 177 -1.30 0.12 -12.57
N SER A 178 -0.06 -0.31 -12.61
CA SER A 178 0.96 0.20 -13.54
C SER A 178 1.12 -0.66 -14.79
N ASN A 179 0.84 -1.96 -14.66
CA ASN A 179 0.95 -2.97 -15.72
C ASN A 179 -0.01 -4.14 -15.45
N VAL A 180 -0.27 -4.92 -16.45
CA VAL A 180 -0.93 -6.23 -16.30
C VAL A 180 0.13 -7.27 -15.96
N GLY A 181 -0.20 -8.23 -15.09
CA GLY A 181 0.69 -9.35 -14.77
C GLY A 181 0.99 -10.19 -16.02
N CYS A 182 2.23 -10.65 -16.11
CA CYS A 182 2.71 -11.34 -17.32
C CYS A 182 1.84 -12.57 -17.65
N GLY A 183 1.43 -12.68 -18.90
CA GLY A 183 0.60 -13.78 -19.41
C GLY A 183 -0.91 -13.67 -19.14
N LEU A 184 -1.41 -12.62 -18.46
CA LEU A 184 -2.86 -12.41 -18.27
C LEU A 184 -3.54 -11.74 -19.46
N ASP A 185 -2.82 -10.93 -20.22
CA ASP A 185 -3.33 -10.20 -21.40
C ASP A 185 -2.92 -10.86 -22.72
N GLY A 186 -2.19 -11.98 -22.66
CA GLY A 186 -1.65 -12.66 -23.83
C GLY A 186 -0.39 -11.97 -24.39
N ASP A 187 0.05 -10.88 -23.81
CA ASP A 187 1.30 -10.20 -24.18
C ASP A 187 2.51 -10.92 -23.55
N SER A 188 3.53 -11.16 -24.35
CA SER A 188 4.81 -11.75 -23.94
C SER A 188 5.94 -10.72 -23.89
N ALA A 189 5.65 -9.44 -24.07
CA ALA A 189 6.65 -8.39 -24.00
C ALA A 189 7.25 -8.28 -22.60
N PRO A 190 8.57 -8.06 -22.46
CA PRO A 190 9.18 -7.83 -21.16
C PRO A 190 8.59 -6.62 -20.47
N LEU A 191 8.39 -6.71 -19.14
CA LEU A 191 7.97 -5.58 -18.33
C LEU A 191 9.01 -4.46 -18.37
N ASP A 192 8.60 -3.26 -18.78
CA ASP A 192 9.46 -2.07 -18.83
C ASP A 192 9.21 -1.18 -17.61
N HIS A 193 10.21 -1.09 -16.73
CA HIS A 193 10.17 -0.23 -15.56
C HIS A 193 9.94 1.26 -15.92
N HIS A 194 10.44 1.74 -17.07
CA HIS A 194 10.20 3.12 -17.51
C HIS A 194 8.74 3.36 -17.89
N ALA A 195 8.07 2.39 -18.53
CA ALA A 195 6.63 2.45 -18.83
C ALA A 195 5.81 2.48 -17.54
N ILE A 196 6.17 1.67 -16.55
CA ILE A 196 5.56 1.66 -15.21
C ILE A 196 5.67 3.05 -14.55
N LEU A 197 6.84 3.66 -14.55
CA LEU A 197 7.06 5.00 -13.99
C LEU A 197 6.26 6.09 -14.75
N LYS A 198 6.13 5.98 -16.06
CA LYS A 198 5.34 6.92 -16.87
C LYS A 198 3.87 6.88 -16.49
N THR A 199 3.28 5.69 -16.39
CA THR A 199 1.89 5.48 -15.96
C THR A 199 1.67 6.06 -14.56
N SER A 200 2.58 5.80 -13.63
CA SER A 200 2.53 6.31 -12.26
C SER A 200 2.55 7.84 -12.22
N LYS A 201 3.41 8.50 -12.99
CA LYS A 201 3.48 9.96 -13.08
C LYS A 201 2.19 10.59 -13.63
N GLN A 202 1.56 9.97 -14.62
CA GLN A 202 0.32 10.46 -15.22
C GLN A 202 -0.86 10.43 -14.24
N ALA A 203 -0.95 9.39 -13.41
CA ALA A 203 -2.02 9.25 -12.41
C ALA A 203 -1.75 10.06 -11.11
N ALA A 204 -0.49 10.34 -10.79
CA ALA A 204 -0.08 10.89 -9.49
C ALA A 204 -0.84 12.16 -9.08
N ALA A 205 -1.01 13.12 -9.99
CA ALA A 205 -1.70 14.38 -9.68
C ALA A 205 -3.18 14.17 -9.28
N LYS A 206 -3.87 13.23 -9.92
CA LYS A 206 -5.26 12.88 -9.60
C LYS A 206 -5.35 12.14 -8.27
N ILE A 207 -4.43 11.22 -8.02
CA ILE A 207 -4.35 10.46 -6.76
C ILE A 207 -4.09 11.42 -5.60
N ILE A 208 -3.13 12.33 -5.70
CA ILE A 208 -2.84 13.33 -4.66
C ILE A 208 -4.07 14.19 -4.37
N ARG A 209 -4.77 14.68 -5.40
CA ARG A 209 -6.02 15.44 -5.20
C ARG A 209 -7.08 14.62 -4.47
N SER A 210 -7.20 13.34 -4.78
CA SER A 210 -8.18 12.44 -4.13
C SER A 210 -7.85 12.18 -2.66
N ILE A 211 -6.58 12.19 -2.29
CA ILE A 211 -6.12 12.03 -0.91
C ILE A 211 -6.35 13.32 -0.10
N LEU A 212 -6.19 14.50 -0.73
CA LEU A 212 -6.32 15.80 -0.08
C LEU A 212 -7.77 16.31 0.03
N ALA A 213 -8.70 15.69 -0.67
CA ALA A 213 -10.12 16.06 -0.67
C ALA A 213 -10.83 15.63 0.61
#